data_9067dfdb5c8d7d822443891f5d6c3ec9
#
_entry.id   9067dfdb5c8d7d822443891f5d6c3ec9
#
_cell.length_a   1.000
_cell.length_b   1.000
_cell.length_c   1.000
_cell.angle_alpha   90.00
_cell.angle_beta   90.00
_cell.angle_gamma   90.00
#
_symmetry.space_group_name_H-M   'P 1'
#
loop_
_entity.id
_entity.type
_entity.pdbx_description
1 polymer ?
#
loop_
_entity_poly.entity_id
_entity_poly.type
_entity_poly.pdbx_seq_one_letter_code
_entity_poly.pdbx_strand_id
1 'polypeptide(L)'
;MHNKRVLVAMSGGVDSSVTAYLLKSQGYECVGATMRLTCPAPDPATGMSKVDHDIADAKAVAERLGIPHHVLDLQQTFDRNVVERFINAYQEGLTPNPCIICNRHIKFGALLDAALDMGCDYIATGHYAKTSQAADGTWQLHRGEDPKKDQSYFLYSLTQERLARTIFPLAGLDKERDVRRIAAEQGFINAQKAESEDICFIPDGNYAGYIERRCGHPAAPGDIVWRDGSVVGRHNGALRYTIGQRKGLGVAMAHPVYVTGVDAANNTVHLGEAEDLTATALTANDWIWSAPADRMEAELDAGGIHVGAKYRYRQKDQAATLTRGEDGQMLLTFDEPQRAIAPGQAVVAYRGDIVLGGGTVTTAIK
;
A
#
# COMPACT_ATOMS: atom_id res chain seq x y z
N MET A 1 37.56 -3.76 -1.72
CA MET A 1 36.20 -3.26 -2.00
C MET A 1 35.49 -3.25 -0.66
N HIS A 2 35.02 -2.12 -0.14
CA HIS A 2 34.18 -2.13 1.04
C HIS A 2 32.90 -2.91 0.68
N ASN A 3 32.65 -4.01 1.42
CA ASN A 3 31.39 -4.73 1.27
C ASN A 3 30.25 -3.78 1.59
N LYS A 4 29.32 -3.56 0.64
CA LYS A 4 28.16 -2.73 0.86
C LYS A 4 27.27 -3.34 1.92
N ARG A 5 26.84 -2.53 2.88
CA ARG A 5 26.05 -2.96 4.03
C ARG A 5 24.56 -2.71 3.80
N VAL A 6 23.72 -3.72 4.08
CA VAL A 6 22.29 -3.68 3.79
C VAL A 6 21.48 -4.04 5.03
N LEU A 7 20.55 -3.17 5.41
CA LEU A 7 19.53 -3.52 6.38
C LEU A 7 18.36 -4.22 5.68
N VAL A 8 18.10 -5.46 6.05
CA VAL A 8 17.01 -6.28 5.51
C VAL A 8 15.81 -6.21 6.44
N ALA A 9 14.68 -5.67 5.94
CA ALA A 9 13.43 -5.67 6.67
C ALA A 9 12.86 -7.09 6.77
N MET A 10 12.96 -7.71 7.94
CA MET A 10 12.54 -9.08 8.21
C MET A 10 11.22 -9.07 8.97
N SER A 11 10.14 -9.45 8.32
CA SER A 11 8.78 -9.48 8.90
C SER A 11 8.41 -10.83 9.54
N GLY A 12 9.32 -11.81 9.57
CA GLY A 12 9.01 -13.19 9.94
C GLY A 12 8.25 -13.97 8.86
N GLY A 13 8.03 -13.39 7.68
CA GLY A 13 7.45 -14.05 6.51
C GLY A 13 8.50 -14.61 5.56
N VAL A 14 8.10 -15.55 4.69
CA VAL A 14 8.99 -16.24 3.75
C VAL A 14 9.73 -15.28 2.80
N ASP A 15 9.04 -14.27 2.27
CA ASP A 15 9.61 -13.33 1.30
C ASP A 15 10.82 -12.56 1.89
N SER A 16 10.68 -12.05 3.11
CA SER A 16 11.76 -11.33 3.79
C SER A 16 12.94 -12.24 4.16
N SER A 17 12.67 -13.50 4.46
CA SER A 17 13.71 -14.50 4.77
C SER A 17 14.55 -14.83 3.54
N VAL A 18 13.89 -15.04 2.39
CA VAL A 18 14.58 -15.28 1.11
C VAL A 18 15.33 -14.03 0.65
N THR A 19 14.77 -12.85 0.86
CA THR A 19 15.46 -11.57 0.62
C THR A 19 16.81 -11.51 1.35
N ALA A 20 16.85 -11.84 2.65
CA ALA A 20 18.07 -11.85 3.44
C ALA A 20 19.08 -12.89 2.92
N TYR A 21 18.63 -14.09 2.58
CA TYR A 21 19.46 -15.14 2.00
C TYR A 21 20.10 -14.71 0.68
N LEU A 22 19.31 -14.17 -0.25
CA LEU A 22 19.80 -13.77 -1.57
C LEU A 22 20.88 -12.69 -1.47
N LEU A 23 20.67 -11.67 -0.64
CA LEU A 23 21.66 -10.60 -0.46
C LEU A 23 22.92 -11.12 0.19
N LYS A 24 22.82 -11.97 1.21
CA LYS A 24 24.00 -12.59 1.82
C LYS A 24 24.77 -13.45 0.81
N SER A 25 24.06 -14.24 -0.01
CA SER A 25 24.71 -15.06 -1.04
C SER A 25 25.40 -14.26 -2.14
N GLN A 26 24.94 -13.01 -2.37
CA GLN A 26 25.54 -12.03 -3.29
C GLN A 26 26.73 -11.27 -2.67
N GLY A 27 27.09 -11.55 -1.40
CA GLY A 27 28.24 -10.98 -0.74
C GLY A 27 27.99 -9.62 -0.05
N TYR A 28 26.73 -9.23 0.17
CA TYR A 28 26.42 -8.06 1.01
C TYR A 28 26.66 -8.36 2.48
N GLU A 29 27.10 -7.35 3.23
CA GLU A 29 27.07 -7.37 4.69
C GLU A 29 25.64 -7.09 5.15
N CYS A 30 24.90 -8.14 5.53
CA CYS A 30 23.50 -8.03 5.89
C CYS A 30 23.29 -7.83 7.39
N VAL A 31 22.37 -6.94 7.74
CA VAL A 31 21.81 -6.74 9.08
C VAL A 31 20.31 -6.94 9.00
N GLY A 32 19.75 -7.86 9.75
CA GLY A 32 18.29 -8.06 9.84
C GLY A 32 17.64 -7.06 10.78
N ALA A 33 16.46 -6.57 10.43
CA ALA A 33 15.66 -5.75 11.33
C ALA A 33 14.17 -6.12 11.24
N THR A 34 13.54 -6.34 12.39
CA THR A 34 12.07 -6.48 12.48
C THR A 34 11.48 -5.24 13.14
N MET A 35 10.50 -4.64 12.50
CA MET A 35 9.76 -3.51 13.05
C MET A 35 8.65 -4.01 13.97
N ARG A 36 8.67 -3.60 15.24
CA ARG A 36 7.53 -3.75 16.13
C ARG A 36 6.58 -2.58 15.88
N LEU A 37 5.49 -2.83 15.15
CA LEU A 37 4.52 -1.80 14.73
C LEU A 37 3.28 -1.74 15.61
N THR A 38 2.93 -2.86 16.25
CA THR A 38 1.74 -2.98 17.11
C THR A 38 2.07 -3.83 18.35
N CYS A 39 1.21 -3.77 19.35
CA CYS A 39 1.30 -4.58 20.54
C CYS A 39 -0.05 -5.28 20.80
N PRO A 40 -0.40 -6.29 19.99
CA PRO A 40 -1.64 -7.05 20.20
C PRO A 40 -1.55 -7.89 21.47
N ALA A 41 -2.73 -8.19 22.04
CA ALA A 41 -2.81 -9.09 23.20
C ALA A 41 -2.17 -10.45 22.87
N PRO A 42 -1.49 -11.08 23.83
CA PRO A 42 -0.97 -12.44 23.68
C PRO A 42 -2.11 -13.44 23.46
N ASP A 43 -1.83 -14.47 22.64
CA ASP A 43 -2.69 -15.63 22.53
C ASP A 43 -2.70 -16.37 23.89
N PRO A 44 -3.86 -16.61 24.50
CA PRO A 44 -3.97 -17.31 25.78
C PRO A 44 -3.35 -18.72 25.78
N ALA A 45 -3.30 -19.39 24.62
CA ALA A 45 -2.77 -20.76 24.51
C ALA A 45 -1.22 -20.77 24.49
N THR A 46 -0.59 -19.76 23.91
CA THR A 46 0.87 -19.72 23.71
C THR A 46 1.57 -18.69 24.61
N GLY A 47 0.82 -17.74 25.17
CA GLY A 47 1.36 -16.60 25.92
C GLY A 47 2.13 -15.58 25.05
N MET A 48 2.15 -15.77 23.71
CA MET A 48 2.83 -14.89 22.77
C MET A 48 1.84 -14.22 21.83
N SER A 49 2.10 -12.96 21.51
CA SER A 49 1.35 -12.30 20.44
C SER A 49 1.80 -12.76 19.05
N LYS A 50 0.95 -12.54 18.03
CA LYS A 50 1.37 -12.78 16.62
C LYS A 50 2.66 -12.04 16.27
N VAL A 51 2.82 -10.80 16.76
CA VAL A 51 4.02 -9.99 16.53
C VAL A 51 5.26 -10.63 17.16
N ASP A 52 5.14 -11.20 18.35
CA ASP A 52 6.26 -11.87 19.02
C ASP A 52 6.65 -13.17 18.32
N HIS A 53 5.68 -13.92 17.77
CA HIS A 53 5.95 -15.07 16.90
C HIS A 53 6.67 -14.65 15.61
N ASP A 54 6.22 -13.58 14.95
CA ASP A 54 6.84 -13.07 13.74
C ASP A 54 8.28 -12.60 13.99
N ILE A 55 8.54 -11.96 15.14
CA ILE A 55 9.90 -11.57 15.59
C ILE A 55 10.76 -12.81 15.86
N ALA A 56 10.22 -13.83 16.52
CA ALA A 56 10.95 -15.07 16.80
C ALA A 56 11.33 -15.80 15.50
N ASP A 57 10.42 -15.90 14.54
CA ASP A 57 10.67 -16.48 13.22
C ASP A 57 11.78 -15.71 12.47
N ALA A 58 11.72 -14.38 12.46
CA ALA A 58 12.72 -13.54 11.82
C ALA A 58 14.11 -13.73 12.46
N LYS A 59 14.15 -13.77 13.80
CA LYS A 59 15.37 -14.01 14.56
C LYS A 59 15.97 -15.39 14.27
N ALA A 60 15.18 -16.45 14.25
CA ALA A 60 15.62 -17.81 13.93
C ALA A 60 16.23 -17.90 12.52
N VAL A 61 15.61 -17.21 11.53
CA VAL A 61 16.17 -17.12 10.17
C VAL A 61 17.48 -16.34 10.16
N ALA A 62 17.57 -15.21 10.86
CA ALA A 62 18.79 -14.41 10.96
C ALA A 62 19.93 -15.20 11.61
N GLU A 63 19.66 -15.92 12.69
CA GLU A 63 20.63 -16.83 13.36
C GLU A 63 21.13 -17.91 12.40
N ARG A 64 20.22 -18.56 11.66
CA ARG A 64 20.57 -19.56 10.66
C ARG A 64 21.44 -18.99 9.54
N LEU A 65 21.17 -17.76 9.13
CA LEU A 65 21.99 -17.06 8.15
C LEU A 65 23.28 -16.51 8.73
N GLY A 66 23.48 -16.49 10.06
CA GLY A 66 24.64 -15.90 10.71
C GLY A 66 24.75 -14.39 10.45
N ILE A 67 23.60 -13.67 10.50
CA ILE A 67 23.54 -12.22 10.41
C ILE A 67 23.00 -11.62 11.72
N PRO A 68 23.47 -10.44 12.15
CA PRO A 68 22.91 -9.75 13.30
C PRO A 68 21.44 -9.37 13.04
N HIS A 69 20.62 -9.40 14.09
CA HIS A 69 19.20 -9.06 14.00
C HIS A 69 18.79 -8.09 15.12
N HIS A 70 18.06 -7.04 14.75
CA HIS A 70 17.55 -6.03 15.65
C HIS A 70 16.02 -5.96 15.61
N VAL A 71 15.41 -5.65 16.75
CA VAL A 71 13.99 -5.31 16.82
C VAL A 71 13.89 -3.80 17.04
N LEU A 72 13.25 -3.12 16.10
CA LEU A 72 13.05 -1.67 16.14
C LEU A 72 11.63 -1.37 16.59
N ASP A 73 11.50 -0.67 17.72
CA ASP A 73 10.21 -0.24 18.21
C ASP A 73 9.77 1.03 17.46
N LEU A 74 8.82 0.85 16.53
CA LEU A 74 8.24 1.92 15.73
C LEU A 74 6.74 2.08 16.00
N GLN A 75 6.23 1.57 17.14
CA GLN A 75 4.79 1.57 17.45
C GLN A 75 4.19 2.97 17.43
N GLN A 76 4.81 3.93 18.12
CA GLN A 76 4.30 5.30 18.17
C GLN A 76 4.31 5.97 16.79
N THR A 77 5.40 5.77 16.03
CA THR A 77 5.53 6.32 14.68
C THR A 77 4.49 5.71 13.74
N PHE A 78 4.23 4.41 13.87
CA PHE A 78 3.22 3.70 13.09
C PHE A 78 1.80 4.14 13.46
N ASP A 79 1.50 4.23 14.74
CA ASP A 79 0.18 4.66 15.22
C ASP A 79 -0.16 6.06 14.67
N ARG A 80 0.74 7.02 14.85
CA ARG A 80 0.56 8.40 14.39
C ARG A 80 0.47 8.55 12.87
N ASN A 81 1.36 7.88 12.12
CA ASN A 81 1.45 8.11 10.67
C ASN A 81 0.53 7.20 9.86
N VAL A 82 0.16 6.02 10.37
CA VAL A 82 -0.61 5.04 9.61
C VAL A 82 -1.99 4.84 10.21
N VAL A 83 -2.07 4.50 11.50
CA VAL A 83 -3.35 4.11 12.13
C VAL A 83 -4.27 5.31 12.30
N GLU A 84 -3.79 6.43 12.85
CA GLU A 84 -4.61 7.64 13.01
C GLU A 84 -5.09 8.19 11.66
N ARG A 85 -4.21 8.23 10.64
CA ARG A 85 -4.60 8.66 9.29
C ARG A 85 -5.64 7.73 8.66
N PHE A 86 -5.52 6.43 8.88
CA PHE A 86 -6.49 5.44 8.43
C PHE A 86 -7.86 5.67 9.08
N ILE A 87 -7.91 5.89 10.39
CA ILE A 87 -9.14 6.16 11.13
C ILE A 87 -9.79 7.46 10.64
N ASN A 88 -9.01 8.55 10.57
CA ASN A 88 -9.51 9.85 10.14
C ASN A 88 -10.09 9.81 8.72
N ALA A 89 -9.40 9.15 7.79
CA ALA A 89 -9.90 9.01 6.43
C ALA A 89 -11.27 8.30 6.37
N TYR A 90 -11.46 7.22 7.13
CA TYR A 90 -12.77 6.56 7.19
C TYR A 90 -13.85 7.42 7.87
N GLN A 91 -13.49 8.20 8.88
CA GLN A 91 -14.40 9.16 9.50
C GLN A 91 -14.80 10.30 8.55
N GLU A 92 -13.95 10.62 7.58
CA GLU A 92 -14.23 11.59 6.50
C GLU A 92 -14.95 10.95 5.29
N GLY A 93 -15.32 9.66 5.34
CA GLY A 93 -15.98 8.95 4.25
C GLY A 93 -15.07 8.54 3.11
N LEU A 94 -13.74 8.62 3.32
CA LEU A 94 -12.72 8.22 2.34
C LEU A 94 -12.38 6.74 2.47
N THR A 95 -11.73 6.20 1.44
CA THR A 95 -11.27 4.80 1.43
C THR A 95 -9.74 4.76 1.35
N PRO A 96 -9.01 4.80 2.48
CA PRO A 96 -7.55 4.89 2.49
C PRO A 96 -6.86 3.58 2.14
N ASN A 97 -5.58 3.69 1.71
CA ASN A 97 -4.67 2.56 1.56
C ASN A 97 -3.52 2.65 2.58
N PRO A 98 -3.62 2.00 3.75
CA PRO A 98 -2.63 2.13 4.81
C PRO A 98 -1.27 1.54 4.44
N CYS A 99 -1.20 0.57 3.49
CA CYS A 99 0.06 -0.03 3.05
C CYS A 99 0.96 0.98 2.32
N ILE A 100 0.38 1.89 1.52
CA ILE A 100 1.12 2.96 0.85
C ILE A 100 1.70 3.93 1.88
N ILE A 101 0.89 4.33 2.86
CA ILE A 101 1.32 5.23 3.93
C ILE A 101 2.42 4.56 4.79
N CYS A 102 2.29 3.27 5.09
CA CYS A 102 3.31 2.48 5.79
C CYS A 102 4.62 2.42 4.98
N ASN A 103 4.56 2.13 3.68
CA ASN A 103 5.75 2.14 2.84
C ASN A 103 6.43 3.52 2.86
N ARG A 104 5.66 4.61 2.69
CA ARG A 104 6.18 5.98 2.63
C ARG A 104 6.84 6.44 3.93
N HIS A 105 6.20 6.21 5.09
CA HIS A 105 6.60 6.82 6.37
C HIS A 105 7.34 5.85 7.29
N ILE A 106 7.08 4.55 7.19
CA ILE A 106 7.66 3.56 8.09
C ILE A 106 8.80 2.80 7.40
N LYS A 107 8.51 2.04 6.32
CA LYS A 107 9.54 1.19 5.71
C LYS A 107 10.63 1.99 5.00
N PHE A 108 10.25 2.95 4.17
CA PHE A 108 11.18 3.79 3.41
C PHE A 108 11.30 5.22 3.99
N GLY A 109 10.83 5.41 5.20
CA GLY A 109 11.08 6.55 6.08
C GLY A 109 11.85 6.07 7.30
N ALA A 110 11.18 5.94 8.45
CA ALA A 110 11.81 5.65 9.74
C ALA A 110 12.77 4.43 9.74
N LEU A 111 12.45 3.35 9.01
CA LEU A 111 13.36 2.19 8.92
C LEU A 111 14.57 2.48 8.03
N LEU A 112 14.42 3.27 6.96
CA LEU A 112 15.56 3.71 6.15
C LEU A 112 16.48 4.64 6.96
N ASP A 113 15.90 5.58 7.72
CA ASP A 113 16.67 6.47 8.60
C ASP A 113 17.47 5.64 9.63
N ALA A 114 16.82 4.68 10.30
CA ALA A 114 17.50 3.76 11.22
C ALA A 114 18.59 2.93 10.52
N ALA A 115 18.41 2.51 9.27
CA ALA A 115 19.43 1.81 8.50
C ALA A 115 20.68 2.68 8.28
N LEU A 116 20.49 3.95 7.93
CA LEU A 116 21.58 4.91 7.73
C LEU A 116 22.32 5.19 9.05
N ASP A 117 21.59 5.36 10.15
CA ASP A 117 22.16 5.53 11.50
C ASP A 117 22.98 4.30 11.94
N MET A 118 22.59 3.10 11.50
CA MET A 118 23.35 1.87 11.73
C MET A 118 24.52 1.69 10.76
N GLY A 119 24.81 2.67 9.90
CA GLY A 119 25.87 2.64 8.91
C GLY A 119 25.60 1.71 7.73
N CYS A 120 24.35 1.43 7.40
CA CYS A 120 23.99 0.69 6.20
C CYS A 120 23.92 1.61 4.99
N ASP A 121 24.36 1.13 3.82
CA ASP A 121 24.29 1.85 2.55
C ASP A 121 22.89 1.76 1.94
N TYR A 122 22.19 0.66 2.21
CA TYR A 122 20.92 0.30 1.59
C TYR A 122 19.94 -0.30 2.59
N ILE A 123 18.66 -0.21 2.20
CA ILE A 123 17.58 -1.01 2.77
C ILE A 123 17.09 -2.03 1.73
N ALA A 124 16.72 -3.22 2.18
CA ALA A 124 16.08 -4.22 1.32
C ALA A 124 14.79 -4.75 1.95
N THR A 125 13.82 -5.04 1.11
CA THR A 125 12.52 -5.59 1.51
C THR A 125 12.09 -6.72 0.60
N GLY A 126 11.18 -7.57 1.05
CA GLY A 126 10.56 -8.65 0.27
C GLY A 126 9.46 -8.20 -0.69
N HIS A 127 9.48 -6.97 -1.18
CA HIS A 127 8.52 -6.53 -2.19
C HIS A 127 8.86 -7.08 -3.58
N TYR A 128 7.81 -7.43 -4.32
CA TYR A 128 7.88 -7.81 -5.73
C TYR A 128 7.79 -6.55 -6.60
N ALA A 129 8.90 -5.89 -6.76
CA ALA A 129 9.12 -4.74 -7.63
C ALA A 129 10.59 -4.74 -8.07
N LYS A 130 10.97 -3.92 -9.04
CA LYS A 130 12.34 -3.85 -9.54
C LYS A 130 12.82 -2.40 -9.53
N THR A 131 14.07 -2.19 -9.15
CA THR A 131 14.78 -0.92 -9.35
C THR A 131 15.89 -1.09 -10.36
N SER A 132 16.09 -0.08 -11.20
CA SER A 132 17.24 -0.02 -12.11
C SER A 132 17.74 1.41 -12.21
N GLN A 133 18.98 1.56 -12.64
CA GLN A 133 19.55 2.87 -12.96
C GLN A 133 19.62 3.04 -14.48
N ALA A 134 19.04 4.12 -14.99
CA ALA A 134 19.12 4.47 -16.40
C ALA A 134 20.52 4.99 -16.78
N ALA A 135 20.83 5.08 -18.08
CA ALA A 135 22.13 5.51 -18.58
C ALA A 135 22.54 6.92 -18.14
N ASP A 136 21.55 7.76 -17.83
CA ASP A 136 21.76 9.13 -17.32
C ASP A 136 21.95 9.21 -15.81
N GLY A 137 21.98 8.05 -15.13
CA GLY A 137 22.16 7.94 -13.68
C GLY A 137 20.88 8.05 -12.86
N THR A 138 19.72 8.32 -13.47
CA THR A 138 18.44 8.39 -12.77
C THR A 138 17.93 7.00 -12.38
N TRP A 139 17.25 6.89 -11.26
CA TRP A 139 16.66 5.64 -10.80
C TRP A 139 15.25 5.44 -11.34
N GLN A 140 14.91 4.21 -11.61
CA GLN A 140 13.59 3.81 -12.11
C GLN A 140 13.01 2.72 -11.21
N LEU A 141 11.73 2.90 -10.82
CA LEU A 141 10.93 1.87 -10.19
C LEU A 141 10.11 1.16 -11.26
N HIS A 142 10.23 -0.14 -11.33
CA HIS A 142 9.50 -0.97 -12.30
C HIS A 142 8.53 -1.91 -11.61
N ARG A 143 7.58 -2.41 -12.38
CA ARG A 143 6.74 -3.54 -11.98
C ARG A 143 7.59 -4.77 -11.63
N GLY A 144 7.06 -5.61 -10.76
CA GLY A 144 7.56 -6.98 -10.59
C GLY A 144 7.28 -7.82 -11.83
N GLU A 145 8.11 -8.83 -12.10
CA GLU A 145 7.96 -9.68 -13.29
C GLU A 145 6.70 -10.56 -13.24
N ASP A 146 6.26 -10.97 -12.04
CA ASP A 146 4.95 -11.63 -11.86
C ASP A 146 3.82 -10.58 -11.72
N PRO A 147 2.94 -10.43 -12.74
CA PRO A 147 1.86 -9.46 -12.69
C PRO A 147 0.83 -9.70 -11.57
N LYS A 148 0.76 -10.93 -11.04
CA LYS A 148 -0.15 -11.27 -9.94
C LYS A 148 0.38 -10.82 -8.59
N LYS A 149 1.70 -10.67 -8.47
CA LYS A 149 2.42 -10.28 -7.24
C LYS A 149 3.03 -8.89 -7.33
N ASP A 150 2.97 -8.21 -8.50
CA ASP A 150 3.50 -6.86 -8.68
C ASP A 150 3.01 -5.90 -7.57
N GLN A 151 3.94 -5.37 -6.80
CA GLN A 151 3.68 -4.46 -5.69
C GLN A 151 4.14 -3.01 -5.97
N SER A 152 4.52 -2.69 -7.20
CA SER A 152 4.95 -1.36 -7.61
C SER A 152 3.91 -0.27 -7.29
N TYR A 153 2.61 -0.62 -7.36
CA TYR A 153 1.50 0.24 -6.97
C TYR A 153 1.63 0.81 -5.54
N PHE A 154 2.11 0.00 -4.59
CA PHE A 154 2.28 0.42 -3.19
C PHE A 154 3.56 1.21 -2.94
N LEU A 155 4.43 1.33 -3.95
CA LEU A 155 5.78 1.87 -3.85
C LEU A 155 5.96 3.19 -4.61
N TYR A 156 4.92 3.72 -5.25
CA TYR A 156 5.01 4.92 -6.09
C TYR A 156 5.59 6.15 -5.38
N SER A 157 5.54 6.18 -4.06
CA SER A 157 6.05 7.28 -3.25
C SER A 157 7.57 7.22 -3.00
N LEU A 158 8.27 6.27 -3.60
CA LEU A 158 9.73 6.21 -3.54
C LEU A 158 10.35 7.24 -4.48
N THR A 159 10.93 8.29 -3.91
CA THR A 159 11.67 9.34 -4.63
C THR A 159 13.01 8.81 -5.15
N GLN A 160 13.67 9.57 -6.03
CA GLN A 160 15.00 9.24 -6.56
C GLN A 160 16.02 8.91 -5.46
N GLU A 161 16.04 9.69 -4.38
CA GLU A 161 16.90 9.47 -3.22
C GLU A 161 16.64 8.12 -2.55
N ARG A 162 15.36 7.79 -2.32
CA ARG A 162 14.95 6.53 -1.68
C ARG A 162 15.19 5.34 -2.59
N LEU A 163 14.93 5.48 -3.90
CA LEU A 163 15.24 4.43 -4.89
C LEU A 163 16.72 4.09 -4.92
N ALA A 164 17.60 5.11 -4.86
CA ALA A 164 19.04 4.93 -4.82
C ALA A 164 19.53 4.11 -3.60
N ARG A 165 18.72 4.04 -2.55
CA ARG A 165 19.00 3.33 -1.29
C ARG A 165 18.22 2.03 -1.11
N THR A 166 17.41 1.62 -2.12
CA THR A 166 16.46 0.50 -1.99
C THR A 166 16.81 -0.64 -2.92
N ILE A 167 16.79 -1.87 -2.39
CA ILE A 167 17.00 -3.11 -3.15
C ILE A 167 15.78 -4.02 -2.99
N PHE A 168 15.28 -4.55 -4.11
CA PHE A 168 14.20 -5.53 -4.17
C PHE A 168 14.70 -6.85 -4.78
N PRO A 169 15.25 -7.78 -3.97
CA PRO A 169 15.86 -9.00 -4.50
C PRO A 169 14.88 -9.99 -5.14
N LEU A 170 13.58 -9.86 -4.87
CA LEU A 170 12.56 -10.78 -5.37
C LEU A 170 11.97 -10.38 -6.73
N ALA A 171 12.46 -9.31 -7.36
CA ALA A 171 11.89 -8.71 -8.56
C ALA A 171 11.63 -9.70 -9.70
N GLY A 172 12.55 -10.65 -9.94
CA GLY A 172 12.50 -11.64 -11.02
C GLY A 172 12.09 -13.04 -10.57
N LEU A 173 11.56 -13.20 -9.35
CA LEU A 173 11.23 -14.51 -8.79
C LEU A 173 9.72 -14.73 -8.72
N ASP A 174 9.31 -15.94 -9.12
CA ASP A 174 7.96 -16.44 -8.82
C ASP A 174 7.89 -16.92 -7.37
N LYS A 175 6.83 -16.55 -6.68
CA LYS A 175 6.69 -16.84 -5.26
C LYS A 175 6.60 -18.32 -4.96
N GLU A 176 5.73 -19.04 -5.66
CA GLU A 176 5.47 -20.45 -5.36
C GLU A 176 6.59 -21.34 -5.91
N ARG A 177 7.07 -21.05 -7.13
CA ARG A 177 8.11 -21.84 -7.77
C ARG A 177 9.50 -21.60 -7.17
N ASP A 178 9.86 -20.31 -6.94
CA ASP A 178 11.24 -19.95 -6.62
C ASP A 178 11.41 -19.63 -5.13
N VAL A 179 10.59 -18.70 -4.58
CA VAL A 179 10.79 -18.19 -3.22
C VAL A 179 10.53 -19.27 -2.18
N ARG A 180 9.42 -20.02 -2.28
CA ARG A 180 9.12 -21.11 -1.35
C ARG A 180 10.11 -22.27 -1.48
N ARG A 181 10.57 -22.57 -2.70
CA ARG A 181 11.61 -23.60 -2.93
C ARG A 181 12.92 -23.21 -2.24
N ILE A 182 13.39 -21.98 -2.47
CA ILE A 182 14.60 -21.47 -1.80
C ILE A 182 14.46 -21.53 -0.27
N ALA A 183 13.35 -21.09 0.27
CA ALA A 183 13.09 -21.14 1.70
C ALA A 183 13.13 -22.57 2.27
N ALA A 184 12.56 -23.54 1.56
CA ALA A 184 12.57 -24.95 1.94
C ALA A 184 13.98 -25.55 1.84
N GLU A 185 14.71 -25.31 0.75
CA GLU A 185 16.10 -25.73 0.56
C GLU A 185 17.05 -25.19 1.64
N GLN A 186 16.80 -23.94 2.08
CA GLN A 186 17.55 -23.33 3.17
C GLN A 186 17.07 -23.78 4.56
N GLY A 187 15.98 -24.56 4.64
CA GLY A 187 15.39 -25.05 5.90
C GLY A 187 14.89 -23.93 6.80
N PHE A 188 14.29 -22.88 6.24
CA PHE A 188 13.69 -21.81 7.03
C PHE A 188 12.39 -22.27 7.70
N ILE A 189 12.24 -21.94 8.99
CA ILE A 189 11.10 -22.35 9.80
C ILE A 189 9.76 -21.85 9.22
N ASN A 190 9.79 -20.71 8.52
CA ASN A 190 8.64 -20.05 7.94
C ASN A 190 8.40 -20.36 6.44
N ALA A 191 9.08 -21.37 5.86
CA ALA A 191 8.98 -21.72 4.45
C ALA A 191 7.51 -22.00 3.99
N GLN A 192 6.70 -22.58 4.87
CA GLN A 192 5.29 -22.93 4.62
C GLN A 192 4.28 -21.92 5.21
N LYS A 193 4.78 -20.81 5.78
CA LYS A 193 3.92 -19.79 6.40
C LYS A 193 2.97 -19.17 5.38
N ALA A 194 1.69 -19.07 5.74
CA ALA A 194 0.68 -18.43 4.91
C ALA A 194 0.96 -16.93 4.74
N GLU A 195 0.52 -16.38 3.62
CA GLU A 195 0.57 -14.94 3.39
C GLU A 195 -0.42 -14.19 4.28
N SER A 196 -0.05 -12.99 4.72
CA SER A 196 -1.00 -12.05 5.29
C SER A 196 -1.57 -11.21 4.14
N GLU A 197 -2.82 -11.48 3.74
CA GLU A 197 -3.51 -10.73 2.68
C GLU A 197 -4.22 -9.48 3.21
N ASP A 198 -4.51 -9.43 4.50
CA ASP A 198 -5.24 -8.36 5.16
C ASP A 198 -4.33 -7.24 5.69
N ILE A 199 -4.96 -6.14 6.12
CA ILE A 199 -4.28 -5.03 6.80
C ILE A 199 -3.60 -5.59 8.06
N CYS A 200 -2.28 -5.45 8.18
CA CYS A 200 -1.45 -6.13 9.18
C CYS A 200 -1.86 -5.84 10.64
N PHE A 201 -2.50 -4.69 10.91
CA PHE A 201 -3.01 -4.32 12.24
C PHE A 201 -4.52 -4.60 12.42
N ILE A 202 -5.18 -5.20 11.41
CA ILE A 202 -6.60 -5.62 11.44
C ILE A 202 -6.68 -7.07 10.94
N PRO A 203 -6.15 -8.04 11.69
CA PRO A 203 -6.01 -9.42 11.23
C PRO A 203 -7.35 -10.17 11.08
N ASP A 204 -8.43 -9.63 11.66
CA ASP A 204 -9.80 -10.15 11.53
C ASP A 204 -10.57 -9.57 10.33
N GLY A 205 -9.94 -8.69 9.53
CA GLY A 205 -10.56 -8.00 8.41
C GLY A 205 -11.68 -7.01 8.77
N ASN A 206 -12.00 -6.88 10.07
CA ASN A 206 -13.08 -6.03 10.57
C ASN A 206 -12.57 -4.61 10.87
N TYR A 207 -12.28 -3.86 9.81
CA TYR A 207 -11.77 -2.49 9.95
C TYR A 207 -12.74 -1.56 10.68
N ALA A 208 -14.06 -1.71 10.46
CA ALA A 208 -15.06 -0.89 11.13
C ALA A 208 -15.06 -1.13 12.65
N GLY A 209 -15.07 -2.39 13.08
CA GLY A 209 -14.95 -2.74 14.49
C GLY A 209 -13.61 -2.31 15.10
N TYR A 210 -12.53 -2.32 14.32
CA TYR A 210 -11.24 -1.79 14.77
C TYR A 210 -11.32 -0.28 15.03
N ILE A 211 -11.91 0.50 14.10
CA ILE A 211 -12.09 1.95 14.25
C ILE A 211 -12.98 2.25 15.48
N GLU A 212 -14.09 1.55 15.63
CA GLU A 212 -15.00 1.72 16.78
C GLU A 212 -14.29 1.47 18.12
N ARG A 213 -13.49 0.41 18.22
CA ARG A 213 -12.68 0.12 19.44
C ARG A 213 -11.67 1.23 19.71
N ARG A 214 -11.02 1.76 18.68
CA ARG A 214 -10.02 2.85 18.81
C ARG A 214 -10.66 4.19 19.20
N CYS A 215 -11.87 4.47 18.71
CA CYS A 215 -12.63 5.67 19.04
C CYS A 215 -13.35 5.57 20.39
N GLY A 216 -13.52 4.36 20.94
CA GLY A 216 -14.22 4.13 22.21
C GLY A 216 -15.75 4.18 22.11
N HIS A 217 -16.32 4.26 20.92
CA HIS A 217 -17.77 4.28 20.69
C HIS A 217 -18.13 3.64 19.34
N PRO A 218 -19.32 3.06 19.21
CA PRO A 218 -19.80 2.56 17.92
C PRO A 218 -20.04 3.70 16.94
N ALA A 219 -19.98 3.40 15.62
CA ALA A 219 -20.34 4.32 14.58
C ALA A 219 -21.85 4.65 14.67
N ALA A 220 -22.19 5.91 14.47
CA ALA A 220 -23.58 6.37 14.54
C ALA A 220 -24.41 5.80 13.38
N PRO A 221 -25.64 5.29 13.62
CA PRO A 221 -26.56 4.93 12.55
C PRO A 221 -27.00 6.17 11.77
N GLY A 222 -27.28 5.99 10.48
CA GLY A 222 -27.73 7.07 9.60
C GLY A 222 -28.61 6.56 8.47
N ASP A 223 -28.90 7.43 7.51
CA ASP A 223 -29.80 7.13 6.42
C ASP A 223 -29.07 6.64 5.17
N ILE A 224 -29.69 5.69 4.49
CA ILE A 224 -29.32 5.28 3.14
C ILE A 224 -30.30 5.94 2.19
N VAL A 225 -29.78 6.76 1.27
CA VAL A 225 -30.61 7.54 0.35
C VAL A 225 -30.39 7.11 -1.09
N TRP A 226 -31.46 7.13 -1.85
CA TRP A 226 -31.45 6.92 -3.30
C TRP A 226 -31.05 8.22 -4.02
N ARG A 227 -30.69 8.11 -5.30
CA ARG A 227 -30.25 9.24 -6.14
C ARG A 227 -31.24 10.43 -6.23
N ASP A 228 -32.54 10.22 -5.96
CA ASP A 228 -33.55 11.27 -5.90
C ASP A 228 -33.70 11.92 -4.52
N GLY A 229 -32.88 11.50 -3.55
CA GLY A 229 -32.91 11.97 -2.17
C GLY A 229 -33.88 11.22 -1.26
N SER A 230 -34.63 10.23 -1.77
CA SER A 230 -35.54 9.43 -0.94
C SER A 230 -34.75 8.48 -0.01
N VAL A 231 -35.20 8.38 1.24
CA VAL A 231 -34.62 7.43 2.21
C VAL A 231 -35.11 6.02 1.88
N VAL A 232 -34.19 5.12 1.55
CA VAL A 232 -34.48 3.72 1.18
C VAL A 232 -34.05 2.71 2.22
N GLY A 233 -33.38 3.15 3.30
CA GLY A 233 -32.93 2.29 4.37
C GLY A 233 -32.17 3.05 5.44
N ARG A 234 -31.63 2.30 6.41
CA ARG A 234 -30.73 2.82 7.45
C ARG A 234 -29.47 1.96 7.56
N HIS A 235 -28.35 2.60 7.86
CA HIS A 235 -27.08 1.95 8.10
C HIS A 235 -26.63 2.04 9.58
N ASN A 236 -25.74 1.16 9.98
CA ASN A 236 -25.11 1.13 11.30
C ASN A 236 -23.67 1.69 11.26
N GLY A 237 -23.52 2.87 10.66
CA GLY A 237 -22.23 3.55 10.50
C GLY A 237 -21.80 3.69 9.04
N ALA A 238 -21.69 4.94 8.55
CA ALA A 238 -21.31 5.26 7.17
C ALA A 238 -19.91 4.72 6.81
N LEU A 239 -18.99 4.66 7.79
CA LEU A 239 -17.64 4.12 7.63
C LEU A 239 -17.58 2.65 7.16
N ARG A 240 -18.69 1.91 7.21
CA ARG A 240 -18.79 0.50 6.74
C ARG A 240 -19.02 0.38 5.25
N TYR A 241 -19.17 1.52 4.55
CA TYR A 241 -19.51 1.58 3.14
C TYR A 241 -18.37 2.17 2.32
N THR A 242 -18.20 1.63 1.12
CA THR A 242 -17.18 2.08 0.17
C THR A 242 -17.81 2.25 -1.21
N ILE A 243 -17.41 3.26 -1.96
CA ILE A 243 -17.90 3.50 -3.33
C ILE A 243 -17.70 2.27 -4.20
N GLY A 244 -18.78 1.88 -4.90
CA GLY A 244 -18.83 0.67 -5.72
C GLY A 244 -19.25 -0.60 -4.97
N GLN A 245 -19.47 -0.54 -3.64
CA GLN A 245 -19.96 -1.68 -2.87
C GLN A 245 -21.39 -2.04 -3.32
N ARG A 246 -21.62 -3.34 -3.56
CA ARG A 246 -22.90 -3.93 -3.98
C ARG A 246 -23.52 -4.81 -2.90
N LYS A 247 -22.70 -5.52 -2.13
CA LYS A 247 -23.16 -6.50 -1.14
C LYS A 247 -23.22 -5.90 0.26
N GLY A 248 -24.14 -6.41 1.11
CA GLY A 248 -24.22 -5.99 2.50
C GLY A 248 -24.84 -4.59 2.70
N LEU A 249 -25.63 -4.10 1.75
CA LEU A 249 -26.23 -2.77 1.82
C LEU A 249 -27.46 -2.71 2.76
N GLY A 250 -28.09 -3.85 3.04
CA GLY A 250 -29.27 -3.90 3.92
C GLY A 250 -30.54 -3.33 3.30
N VAL A 251 -30.57 -3.07 1.98
CA VAL A 251 -31.73 -2.58 1.23
C VAL A 251 -32.19 -3.60 0.20
N ALA A 252 -33.51 -3.68 -0.02
CA ALA A 252 -34.12 -4.52 -1.05
C ALA A 252 -34.58 -3.65 -2.21
N MET A 253 -33.93 -3.83 -3.39
CA MET A 253 -34.26 -3.10 -4.62
C MET A 253 -34.53 -4.11 -5.75
N ALA A 254 -35.32 -3.71 -6.74
CA ALA A 254 -35.69 -4.57 -7.86
C ALA A 254 -34.52 -4.88 -8.82
N HIS A 255 -33.46 -4.11 -8.76
CA HIS A 255 -32.27 -4.22 -9.60
C HIS A 255 -30.99 -4.05 -8.76
N PRO A 256 -29.82 -4.41 -9.29
CA PRO A 256 -28.55 -4.21 -8.59
C PRO A 256 -28.28 -2.75 -8.31
N VAL A 257 -27.98 -2.43 -7.05
CA VAL A 257 -27.62 -1.08 -6.60
C VAL A 257 -26.24 -1.05 -5.98
N TYR A 258 -25.63 0.12 -5.96
CA TYR A 258 -24.25 0.35 -5.56
C TYR A 258 -24.14 1.58 -4.67
N VAL A 259 -23.16 1.59 -3.79
CA VAL A 259 -22.76 2.82 -3.09
C VAL A 259 -22.12 3.76 -4.10
N THR A 260 -22.70 4.94 -4.27
CA THR A 260 -22.21 6.01 -5.17
C THR A 260 -21.53 7.14 -4.41
N GLY A 261 -21.76 7.24 -3.10
CA GLY A 261 -21.14 8.24 -2.25
C GLY A 261 -21.31 7.91 -0.76
N VAL A 262 -20.40 8.45 0.04
CA VAL A 262 -20.48 8.45 1.50
C VAL A 262 -20.33 9.90 1.95
N ASP A 263 -21.40 10.46 2.53
CA ASP A 263 -21.40 11.80 3.11
C ASP A 263 -21.23 11.68 4.61
N ALA A 264 -19.98 11.80 5.04
CA ALA A 264 -19.63 11.69 6.45
C ALA A 264 -20.19 12.84 7.29
N ALA A 265 -20.31 14.04 6.72
CA ALA A 265 -20.80 15.22 7.44
C ALA A 265 -22.29 15.10 7.81
N ASN A 266 -23.10 14.53 6.90
CA ASN A 266 -24.51 14.28 7.12
C ASN A 266 -24.80 12.83 7.57
N ASN A 267 -23.75 12.03 7.76
CA ASN A 267 -23.85 10.61 8.12
C ASN A 267 -24.81 9.83 7.20
N THR A 268 -24.65 10.01 5.88
CA THR A 268 -25.54 9.47 4.85
C THR A 268 -24.76 8.64 3.83
N VAL A 269 -25.34 7.51 3.43
CA VAL A 269 -24.81 6.67 2.35
C VAL A 269 -25.71 6.80 1.12
N HIS A 270 -25.12 7.18 -0.01
CA HIS A 270 -25.82 7.36 -1.27
C HIS A 270 -25.78 6.08 -2.10
N LEU A 271 -26.94 5.68 -2.62
CA LEU A 271 -27.05 4.55 -3.55
C LEU A 271 -27.50 5.02 -4.93
N GLY A 272 -27.04 4.30 -5.93
CA GLY A 272 -27.41 4.52 -7.32
C GLY A 272 -27.23 3.26 -8.17
N GLU A 273 -27.37 3.42 -9.46
CA GLU A 273 -27.19 2.39 -10.47
C GLU A 273 -25.70 2.27 -10.90
N ALA A 274 -25.44 1.35 -11.80
CA ALA A 274 -24.10 1.10 -12.29
C ALA A 274 -23.50 2.30 -13.05
N GLU A 275 -24.34 3.01 -13.76
CA GLU A 275 -24.04 4.20 -14.57
C GLU A 275 -23.60 5.39 -13.69
N ASP A 276 -24.19 5.50 -12.49
CA ASP A 276 -23.86 6.57 -11.53
C ASP A 276 -22.44 6.48 -10.98
N LEU A 277 -21.78 5.33 -11.15
CA LEU A 277 -20.38 5.11 -10.77
C LEU A 277 -19.39 5.52 -11.85
N THR A 278 -19.83 5.87 -13.05
CA THR A 278 -18.98 6.16 -14.18
C THR A 278 -18.39 7.57 -14.08
N ALA A 279 -17.09 7.70 -14.33
CA ALA A 279 -16.35 8.95 -14.34
C ALA A 279 -15.38 8.98 -15.54
N THR A 280 -15.20 10.17 -16.12
CA THR A 280 -14.28 10.39 -17.25
C THR A 280 -12.90 10.87 -16.82
N ALA A 281 -12.82 11.43 -15.60
CA ALA A 281 -11.58 11.91 -15.03
C ALA A 281 -11.56 11.76 -13.50
N LEU A 282 -10.41 12.02 -12.91
CA LEU A 282 -10.25 12.19 -11.47
C LEU A 282 -9.26 13.31 -11.16
N THR A 283 -9.39 13.90 -9.97
CA THR A 283 -8.37 14.74 -9.39
C THR A 283 -7.63 13.98 -8.28
N ALA A 284 -6.36 14.34 -8.08
CA ALA A 284 -5.52 13.78 -7.03
C ALA A 284 -4.63 14.85 -6.40
N ASN A 285 -4.46 14.75 -5.09
CA ASN A 285 -3.52 15.56 -4.31
C ASN A 285 -2.35 14.71 -3.80
N ASP A 286 -1.47 15.35 -3.01
CA ASP A 286 -0.29 14.70 -2.40
C ASP A 286 0.52 13.88 -3.43
N TRP A 287 0.69 14.45 -4.63
CA TRP A 287 1.38 13.80 -5.73
C TRP A 287 2.88 13.72 -5.48
N ILE A 288 3.45 12.53 -5.66
CA ILE A 288 4.88 12.25 -5.50
C ILE A 288 5.41 11.65 -6.79
N TRP A 289 6.48 12.23 -7.32
CA TRP A 289 7.22 11.67 -8.43
C TRP A 289 8.22 10.61 -7.96
N SER A 290 8.12 9.42 -8.53
CA SER A 290 9.14 8.38 -8.45
C SER A 290 10.20 8.57 -9.54
N ALA A 291 9.75 8.99 -10.73
CA ALA A 291 10.60 9.50 -11.81
C ALA A 291 11.23 10.86 -11.45
N PRO A 292 12.27 11.31 -12.18
CA PRO A 292 12.86 12.63 -11.97
C PRO A 292 11.80 13.75 -12.09
N ALA A 293 11.58 14.46 -10.98
CA ALA A 293 10.48 15.43 -10.87
C ALA A 293 10.60 16.57 -11.88
N ASP A 294 11.80 17.11 -12.08
CA ASP A 294 12.08 18.18 -13.04
C ASP A 294 11.66 17.83 -14.48
N ARG A 295 11.87 16.58 -14.89
CA ARG A 295 11.43 16.09 -16.21
C ARG A 295 9.92 15.95 -16.29
N MET A 296 9.31 15.39 -15.26
CA MET A 296 7.85 15.21 -15.21
C MET A 296 7.14 16.56 -15.22
N GLU A 297 7.65 17.53 -14.47
CA GLU A 297 7.11 18.88 -14.44
C GLU A 297 7.23 19.56 -15.81
N ALA A 298 8.38 19.40 -16.52
CA ALA A 298 8.56 19.93 -17.87
C ALA A 298 7.60 19.30 -18.89
N GLU A 299 7.34 18.00 -18.80
CA GLU A 299 6.37 17.31 -19.67
C GLU A 299 4.92 17.79 -19.37
N LEU A 300 4.56 18.01 -18.11
CA LEU A 300 3.26 18.59 -17.74
C LEU A 300 3.08 19.99 -18.34
N ASP A 301 4.09 20.83 -18.25
CA ASP A 301 4.08 22.20 -18.79
C ASP A 301 4.00 22.20 -20.33
N ALA A 302 4.51 21.16 -21.00
CA ALA A 302 4.43 20.98 -22.43
C ALA A 302 3.07 20.49 -22.96
N GLY A 303 2.09 20.22 -22.09
CA GLY A 303 0.73 19.86 -22.47
C GLY A 303 0.20 18.56 -21.87
N GLY A 304 0.93 17.99 -20.93
CA GLY A 304 0.51 16.79 -20.19
C GLY A 304 1.28 15.52 -20.56
N ILE A 305 1.05 14.48 -19.79
CA ILE A 305 1.77 13.20 -19.87
C ILE A 305 0.77 12.08 -20.16
N HIS A 306 0.95 11.35 -21.28
CA HIS A 306 0.21 10.12 -21.52
C HIS A 306 0.73 9.00 -20.63
N VAL A 307 -0.16 8.35 -19.89
CA VAL A 307 0.15 7.35 -18.86
C VAL A 307 -0.81 6.17 -18.92
N GLY A 308 -0.35 5.02 -18.45
CA GLY A 308 -1.23 3.99 -17.95
C GLY A 308 -1.51 4.29 -16.48
N ALA A 309 -2.77 4.42 -16.07
CA ALA A 309 -3.15 4.77 -14.70
C ALA A 309 -3.83 3.62 -13.98
N LYS A 310 -3.40 3.34 -12.73
CA LYS A 310 -4.09 2.43 -11.81
C LYS A 310 -4.60 3.23 -10.63
N TYR A 311 -5.92 3.17 -10.39
CA TYR A 311 -6.56 3.76 -9.22
C TYR A 311 -7.07 2.70 -8.23
N ARG A 312 -6.66 1.43 -8.46
CA ARG A 312 -6.83 0.27 -7.56
C ARG A 312 -5.72 -0.74 -7.81
N TYR A 313 -5.28 -1.41 -6.76
CA TYR A 313 -4.17 -2.36 -6.84
C TYR A 313 -4.36 -3.47 -7.89
N ARG A 314 -5.50 -4.18 -7.86
CA ARG A 314 -5.77 -5.35 -8.73
C ARG A 314 -6.30 -4.97 -10.13
N GLN A 315 -6.38 -3.69 -10.46
CA GLN A 315 -6.85 -3.22 -11.76
C GLN A 315 -5.73 -3.26 -12.79
N LYS A 316 -6.07 -3.50 -14.06
CA LYS A 316 -5.18 -3.17 -15.17
C LYS A 316 -5.09 -1.67 -15.34
N ASP A 317 -3.97 -1.19 -15.84
CA ASP A 317 -3.82 0.24 -16.15
C ASP A 317 -4.81 0.65 -17.24
N GLN A 318 -5.30 1.86 -17.07
CA GLN A 318 -6.19 2.52 -18.00
C GLN A 318 -5.44 3.65 -18.69
N ALA A 319 -5.56 3.75 -20.00
CA ALA A 319 -4.96 4.85 -20.75
C ALA A 319 -5.57 6.19 -20.32
N ALA A 320 -4.70 7.16 -20.04
CA ALA A 320 -5.11 8.46 -19.53
C ALA A 320 -4.05 9.53 -19.85
N THR A 321 -4.47 10.79 -19.79
CA THR A 321 -3.59 11.96 -19.83
C THR A 321 -3.56 12.64 -18.47
N LEU A 322 -2.37 12.80 -17.93
CA LEU A 322 -2.12 13.51 -16.68
C LEU A 322 -1.77 14.97 -17.00
N THR A 323 -2.47 15.92 -16.38
CA THR A 323 -2.27 17.36 -16.52
C THR A 323 -2.33 18.05 -15.16
N ARG A 324 -2.00 19.34 -15.11
CA ARG A 324 -2.26 20.16 -13.93
C ARG A 324 -3.75 20.50 -13.86
N GLY A 325 -4.35 20.22 -12.73
CA GLY A 325 -5.68 20.68 -12.38
C GLY A 325 -5.65 22.05 -11.68
N GLU A 326 -6.81 22.50 -11.27
CA GLU A 326 -6.95 23.68 -10.43
C GLU A 326 -6.33 23.46 -9.05
N ASP A 327 -5.97 24.53 -8.37
CA ASP A 327 -5.42 24.53 -6.99
C ASP A 327 -4.20 23.63 -6.76
N GLY A 328 -3.40 23.38 -7.83
CA GLY A 328 -2.19 22.56 -7.74
C GLY A 328 -2.43 21.05 -7.65
N GLN A 329 -3.67 20.59 -7.78
CA GLN A 329 -3.98 19.17 -7.90
C GLN A 329 -3.55 18.63 -9.27
N MET A 330 -3.37 17.31 -9.35
CA MET A 330 -3.23 16.62 -10.64
C MET A 330 -4.61 16.23 -11.16
N LEU A 331 -4.85 16.49 -12.45
CA LEU A 331 -6.02 16.04 -13.19
C LEU A 331 -5.62 14.88 -14.09
N LEU A 332 -6.34 13.79 -13.99
CA LEU A 332 -6.12 12.61 -14.82
C LEU A 332 -7.40 12.33 -15.61
N THR A 333 -7.34 12.55 -16.93
CA THR A 333 -8.46 12.32 -17.85
C THR A 333 -8.25 10.99 -18.55
N PHE A 334 -9.21 10.07 -18.43
CA PHE A 334 -9.16 8.75 -19.03
C PHE A 334 -9.61 8.79 -20.49
N ASP A 335 -8.99 7.96 -21.35
CA ASP A 335 -9.42 7.80 -22.74
C ASP A 335 -10.80 7.13 -22.82
N GLU A 336 -11.10 6.22 -21.87
CA GLU A 336 -12.39 5.56 -21.73
C GLU A 336 -12.97 5.77 -20.31
N PRO A 337 -14.28 5.97 -20.16
CA PRO A 337 -14.89 6.17 -18.84
C PRO A 337 -14.60 5.02 -17.86
N GLN A 338 -14.30 5.36 -16.62
CA GLN A 338 -13.93 4.44 -15.55
C GLN A 338 -15.02 4.33 -14.49
N ARG A 339 -15.03 3.20 -13.73
CA ARG A 339 -16.07 2.95 -12.73
C ARG A 339 -15.56 2.93 -11.31
N ALA A 340 -16.37 3.51 -10.43
CA ALA A 340 -16.23 3.43 -8.98
C ALA A 340 -14.83 3.89 -8.51
N ILE A 341 -14.40 5.04 -9.00
CA ILE A 341 -13.23 5.74 -8.48
C ILE A 341 -13.57 6.22 -7.07
N ALA A 342 -12.80 5.77 -6.08
CA ALA A 342 -13.08 6.08 -4.67
C ALA A 342 -12.09 7.11 -4.13
N PRO A 343 -12.54 8.26 -3.61
CA PRO A 343 -11.69 9.20 -2.90
C PRO A 343 -10.96 8.54 -1.73
N GLY A 344 -9.72 8.96 -1.50
CA GLY A 344 -8.83 8.37 -0.51
C GLY A 344 -7.98 7.20 -1.02
N GLN A 345 -8.35 6.56 -2.15
CA GLN A 345 -7.50 5.58 -2.82
C GLN A 345 -6.32 6.25 -3.53
N ALA A 346 -5.26 5.49 -3.75
CA ALA A 346 -4.15 5.98 -4.57
C ALA A 346 -4.46 5.87 -6.06
N VAL A 347 -3.95 6.83 -6.83
CA VAL A 347 -3.77 6.70 -8.27
C VAL A 347 -2.29 6.70 -8.59
N VAL A 348 -1.85 5.73 -9.42
CA VAL A 348 -0.44 5.55 -9.80
C VAL A 348 -0.31 5.60 -11.31
N ALA A 349 0.60 6.44 -11.78
CA ALA A 349 0.90 6.65 -13.19
C ALA A 349 2.10 5.81 -13.63
N TYR A 350 1.97 5.16 -14.76
CA TYR A 350 2.98 4.30 -15.36
C TYR A 350 3.29 4.72 -16.81
N ARG A 351 4.53 4.52 -17.21
CA ARG A 351 4.94 4.54 -18.62
C ARG A 351 5.52 3.16 -18.96
N GLY A 352 4.71 2.32 -19.62
CA GLY A 352 5.02 0.89 -19.72
C GLY A 352 5.14 0.26 -18.34
N ASP A 353 6.29 -0.35 -18.03
CA ASP A 353 6.55 -0.97 -16.73
C ASP A 353 7.12 -0.01 -15.68
N ILE A 354 7.43 1.23 -16.06
CA ILE A 354 8.06 2.22 -15.17
C ILE A 354 6.99 2.99 -14.40
N VAL A 355 7.11 3.06 -13.10
CA VAL A 355 6.31 3.94 -12.24
C VAL A 355 6.82 5.37 -12.39
N LEU A 356 5.95 6.28 -12.82
CA LEU A 356 6.29 7.71 -12.87
C LEU A 356 6.06 8.41 -11.54
N GLY A 357 4.97 8.09 -10.87
CA GLY A 357 4.55 8.68 -9.61
C GLY A 357 3.10 8.35 -9.29
N GLY A 358 2.55 9.05 -8.32
CA GLY A 358 1.15 8.86 -7.93
C GLY A 358 0.73 9.84 -6.84
N GLY A 359 -0.55 9.80 -6.52
CA GLY A 359 -1.16 10.65 -5.51
C GLY A 359 -2.39 10.01 -4.90
N THR A 360 -3.09 10.77 -4.07
CA THR A 360 -4.34 10.36 -3.43
C THR A 360 -5.52 10.96 -4.19
N VAL A 361 -6.43 10.11 -4.64
CA VAL A 361 -7.66 10.54 -5.33
C VAL A 361 -8.50 11.43 -4.41
N THR A 362 -8.86 12.60 -4.88
CA THR A 362 -9.74 13.54 -4.18
C THR A 362 -11.18 13.49 -4.70
N THR A 363 -11.34 13.48 -6.02
CA THR A 363 -12.68 13.54 -6.65
C THR A 363 -12.70 12.71 -7.93
N ALA A 364 -13.83 12.04 -8.18
CA ALA A 364 -14.16 11.45 -9.47
C ALA A 364 -15.04 12.43 -10.26
N ILE A 365 -14.65 12.73 -11.50
CA ILE A 365 -15.34 13.68 -12.39
C ILE A 365 -16.14 12.88 -13.42
N LYS A 366 -17.47 13.11 -13.47
CA LYS A 366 -18.40 12.44 -14.39
C LYS A 366 -18.36 13.01 -15.79
#